data_59cb2cb6703440a42ebbd9adeb8188e4
#
_entry.id   59cb2cb6703440a42ebbd9adeb8188e4
#
_cell.length_a   1.000
_cell.length_b   1.000
_cell.length_c   1.000
_cell.angle_alpha   90.00
_cell.angle_beta   90.00
_cell.angle_gamma   90.00
#
_symmetry.space_group_name_H-M   'P 1'
#
loop_
_entity.id
_entity.type
_entity.pdbx_description
1 polymer ?
#
loop_
_entity_poly.entity_id
_entity_poly.type
_entity_poly.pdbx_seq_one_letter_code
_entity_poly.pdbx_strand_id
1 'polypeptide(L)'
;DWNQLKIALILGVNGKLKNKKLILATHNEGKIKEFEHLLNGFGIEFLNLSSFKIKEEPIEDGNTFSQNAEIKINYYFNKIKDLGIEIGPESYLLSEDSGIEINYLNGAPGIKSARYGGDISSRERNELILSKLEGVEENNRKARYVCCIKILNLHDQVKMEFTGYLDGYISNKSIDGEGFGYDPIFIPLGYNETISRLGYDLKNAISHRSVAVKKMISTIFRNEW
;
A
#
# COMPACT_ATOMS: atom_id res chain seq x y z
N ASP A 1 6.42 16.48 -8.44
CA ASP A 1 5.63 16.91 -7.28
C ASP A 1 4.23 16.30 -7.39
N TRP A 2 3.81 15.55 -6.35
CA TRP A 2 2.49 14.88 -6.31
C TRP A 2 1.34 15.87 -6.46
N ASN A 3 1.44 17.02 -5.85
CA ASN A 3 0.42 18.06 -5.93
C ASN A 3 0.31 18.63 -7.34
N GLN A 4 1.40 18.80 -8.06
CA GLN A 4 1.38 19.24 -9.45
C GLN A 4 0.84 18.15 -10.39
N LEU A 5 1.22 16.88 -10.16
CA LEU A 5 0.64 15.76 -10.92
C LEU A 5 -0.86 15.61 -10.63
N LYS A 6 -1.26 15.75 -9.36
CA LYS A 6 -2.66 15.73 -8.94
C LYS A 6 -3.44 16.86 -9.57
N ILE A 7 -2.91 18.09 -9.57
CA ILE A 7 -3.53 19.25 -10.22
C ILE A 7 -3.60 19.03 -11.75
N ALA A 8 -2.53 18.57 -12.38
CA ALA A 8 -2.50 18.32 -13.83
C ALA A 8 -3.50 17.21 -14.22
N LEU A 9 -3.58 16.13 -13.44
CA LEU A 9 -4.55 15.06 -13.64
C LEU A 9 -5.98 15.54 -13.38
N ILE A 10 -6.23 16.32 -12.32
CA ILE A 10 -7.55 16.89 -12.02
C ILE A 10 -7.97 17.88 -13.12
N LEU A 11 -7.08 18.74 -13.59
CA LEU A 11 -7.40 19.73 -14.64
C LEU A 11 -7.53 19.08 -16.02
N GLY A 12 -6.75 18.03 -16.31
CA GLY A 12 -6.85 17.29 -17.58
C GLY A 12 -7.99 16.28 -17.65
N VAL A 13 -8.56 15.89 -16.51
CA VAL A 13 -9.54 14.78 -16.37
C VAL A 13 -10.92 15.27 -15.90
N ASN A 14 -11.11 16.60 -15.85
CA ASN A 14 -12.37 17.20 -15.40
C ASN A 14 -13.59 16.65 -16.19
N GLY A 15 -14.18 15.58 -15.67
CA GLY A 15 -15.37 14.92 -16.16
C GLY A 15 -15.31 13.39 -16.28
N LYS A 16 -14.12 12.80 -16.45
CA LYS A 16 -13.97 11.37 -16.77
C LYS A 16 -13.86 10.44 -15.56
N LEU A 17 -13.49 10.96 -14.38
CA LEU A 17 -13.44 10.18 -13.14
C LEU A 17 -14.74 10.23 -12.33
N LYS A 18 -15.67 11.11 -12.70
CA LYS A 18 -17.01 11.13 -12.11
C LYS A 18 -17.71 9.81 -12.41
N ASN A 19 -18.10 9.11 -11.36
CA ASN A 19 -18.83 7.85 -11.33
C ASN A 19 -17.98 6.58 -11.29
N LYS A 20 -16.65 6.65 -11.25
CA LYS A 20 -15.83 5.44 -11.02
C LYS A 20 -15.89 5.06 -9.54
N LYS A 21 -16.05 3.76 -9.27
CA LYS A 21 -16.06 3.21 -7.92
C LYS A 21 -14.81 2.38 -7.72
N LEU A 22 -14.12 2.58 -6.61
CA LEU A 22 -12.97 1.78 -6.22
C LEU A 22 -13.23 1.12 -4.88
N ILE A 23 -13.29 -0.21 -4.90
CA ILE A 23 -13.46 -1.03 -3.71
C ILE A 23 -12.07 -1.48 -3.25
N LEU A 24 -11.65 -1.05 -2.06
CA LEU A 24 -10.38 -1.46 -1.47
C LEU A 24 -10.54 -2.75 -0.66
N ALA A 25 -9.85 -3.80 -1.08
CA ALA A 25 -9.88 -5.14 -0.52
C ALA A 25 -8.86 -5.31 0.63
N THR A 26 -9.08 -4.63 1.74
CA THR A 26 -8.27 -4.74 2.97
C THR A 26 -9.06 -4.32 4.20
N HIS A 27 -8.72 -4.90 5.36
CA HIS A 27 -9.20 -4.46 6.68
C HIS A 27 -8.16 -3.62 7.45
N ASN A 28 -6.96 -3.45 6.90
CA ASN A 28 -5.92 -2.66 7.55
C ASN A 28 -6.24 -1.16 7.51
N GLU A 29 -6.61 -0.60 8.66
CA GLU A 29 -7.02 0.80 8.79
C GLU A 29 -5.93 1.80 8.34
N GLY A 30 -4.65 1.49 8.59
CA GLY A 30 -3.55 2.33 8.14
C GLY A 30 -3.48 2.41 6.62
N LYS A 31 -3.64 1.27 5.93
CA LYS A 31 -3.70 1.21 4.47
C LYS A 31 -4.93 1.95 3.93
N ILE A 32 -6.10 1.74 4.55
CA ILE A 32 -7.34 2.43 4.15
C ILE A 32 -7.14 3.95 4.18
N LYS A 33 -6.65 4.49 5.29
CA LYS A 33 -6.39 5.94 5.44
C LYS A 33 -5.41 6.48 4.39
N GLU A 34 -4.34 5.74 4.09
CA GLU A 34 -3.39 6.15 3.06
C GLU A 34 -4.01 6.15 1.66
N PHE A 35 -4.78 5.12 1.29
CA PHE A 35 -5.48 5.09 0.01
C PHE A 35 -6.53 6.20 -0.11
N GLU A 36 -7.32 6.44 0.93
CA GLU A 36 -8.28 7.55 0.98
C GLU A 36 -7.59 8.89 0.72
N HIS A 37 -6.46 9.13 1.41
CA HIS A 37 -5.69 10.36 1.21
C HIS A 37 -5.11 10.47 -0.20
N LEU A 38 -4.51 9.40 -0.73
CA LEU A 38 -3.90 9.37 -2.05
C LEU A 38 -4.93 9.54 -3.18
N LEU A 39 -6.14 9.02 -3.01
CA LEU A 39 -7.21 9.06 -4.00
C LEU A 39 -8.14 10.26 -3.83
N ASN A 40 -8.01 11.01 -2.74
CA ASN A 40 -8.82 12.20 -2.49
C ASN A 40 -8.64 13.24 -3.60
N GLY A 41 -9.76 13.78 -4.11
CA GLY A 41 -9.81 14.82 -5.15
C GLY A 41 -9.82 14.29 -6.57
N PHE A 42 -9.72 12.95 -6.80
CA PHE A 42 -9.85 12.37 -8.14
C PHE A 42 -11.32 12.14 -8.58
N GLY A 43 -12.31 12.41 -7.72
CA GLY A 43 -13.72 12.19 -8.04
C GLY A 43 -14.14 10.71 -8.06
N ILE A 44 -13.32 9.83 -7.51
CA ILE A 44 -13.58 8.40 -7.38
C ILE A 44 -14.42 8.17 -6.12
N GLU A 45 -15.50 7.40 -6.23
CA GLU A 45 -16.22 6.88 -5.06
C GLU A 45 -15.38 5.76 -4.43
N PHE A 46 -14.82 6.05 -3.25
CA PHE A 46 -13.98 5.09 -2.53
C PHE A 46 -14.81 4.28 -1.55
N LEU A 47 -14.76 2.96 -1.68
CA LEU A 47 -15.46 2.00 -0.84
C LEU A 47 -14.44 1.04 -0.22
N ASN A 48 -14.77 0.45 0.92
CA ASN A 48 -13.98 -0.60 1.55
C ASN A 48 -14.86 -1.82 1.88
N LEU A 49 -14.26 -2.89 2.38
CA LEU A 49 -14.96 -4.15 2.67
C LEU A 49 -16.07 -3.99 3.71
N SER A 50 -15.95 -3.03 4.64
CA SER A 50 -16.99 -2.78 5.65
C SER A 50 -18.28 -2.20 5.04
N SER A 51 -18.19 -1.50 3.90
CA SER A 51 -19.35 -1.04 3.13
C SER A 51 -20.27 -2.20 2.69
N PHE A 52 -19.69 -3.39 2.56
CA PHE A 52 -20.36 -4.64 2.15
C PHE A 52 -20.53 -5.63 3.30
N LYS A 53 -20.18 -5.25 4.53
CA LYS A 53 -20.20 -6.10 5.74
C LYS A 53 -19.35 -7.38 5.59
N ILE A 54 -18.36 -7.38 4.73
CA ILE A 54 -17.38 -8.46 4.56
C ILE A 54 -16.38 -8.34 5.70
N LYS A 55 -16.22 -9.38 6.52
CA LYS A 55 -15.31 -9.43 7.68
C LYS A 55 -14.21 -10.48 7.52
N GLU A 56 -14.44 -11.45 6.65
CA GLU A 56 -13.52 -12.56 6.44
C GLU A 56 -12.32 -12.12 5.64
N GLU A 57 -11.19 -12.76 5.89
CA GLU A 57 -9.93 -12.57 5.17
C GLU A 57 -9.46 -13.88 4.56
N PRO A 58 -8.85 -13.87 3.35
CA PRO A 58 -8.21 -15.04 2.80
C PRO A 58 -6.91 -15.37 3.54
N ILE A 59 -6.52 -16.64 3.48
CA ILE A 59 -5.18 -17.07 3.89
C ILE A 59 -4.18 -16.56 2.85
N GLU A 60 -3.21 -15.76 3.29
CA GLU A 60 -2.13 -15.23 2.46
C GLU A 60 -0.91 -16.18 2.55
N ASP A 61 -0.90 -17.21 1.71
CA ASP A 61 0.14 -18.24 1.62
C ASP A 61 1.05 -18.11 0.38
N GLY A 62 0.95 -17.02 -0.32
CA GLY A 62 1.82 -16.69 -1.45
C GLY A 62 3.27 -16.47 -1.04
N ASN A 63 4.18 -16.67 -1.99
CA ASN A 63 5.63 -16.49 -1.81
C ASN A 63 6.13 -15.09 -2.18
N THR A 64 5.27 -14.25 -2.75
CA THR A 64 5.58 -12.88 -3.15
C THR A 64 4.42 -11.93 -2.80
N PHE A 65 4.71 -10.63 -2.70
CA PHE A 65 3.66 -9.60 -2.54
C PHE A 65 2.63 -9.66 -3.66
N SER A 66 3.07 -9.91 -4.90
CA SER A 66 2.18 -10.06 -6.05
C SER A 66 1.22 -11.24 -5.88
N GLN A 67 1.72 -12.41 -5.42
CA GLN A 67 0.88 -13.58 -5.18
C GLN A 67 -0.13 -13.34 -4.05
N ASN A 68 0.26 -12.70 -2.94
CA ASN A 68 -0.66 -12.38 -1.86
C ASN A 68 -1.72 -11.36 -2.30
N ALA A 69 -1.35 -10.33 -3.07
CA ALA A 69 -2.31 -9.41 -3.66
C ALA A 69 -3.27 -10.15 -4.63
N GLU A 70 -2.77 -11.12 -5.41
CA GLU A 70 -3.59 -11.96 -6.30
C GLU A 70 -4.59 -12.83 -5.53
N ILE A 71 -4.16 -13.47 -4.45
CA ILE A 71 -5.03 -14.25 -3.57
C ILE A 71 -6.17 -13.38 -3.05
N LYS A 72 -5.84 -12.18 -2.52
CA LYS A 72 -6.83 -11.23 -1.99
C LYS A 72 -7.83 -10.78 -3.07
N ILE A 73 -7.36 -10.38 -4.24
CA ILE A 73 -8.27 -9.86 -5.26
C ILE A 73 -9.26 -10.93 -5.75
N ASN A 74 -8.79 -12.16 -5.95
CA ASN A 74 -9.63 -13.27 -6.38
C ASN A 74 -10.65 -13.66 -5.29
N TYR A 75 -10.22 -13.70 -4.03
CA TYR A 75 -11.10 -14.01 -2.90
C TYR A 75 -12.24 -12.99 -2.79
N TYR A 76 -11.90 -11.70 -2.75
CA TYR A 76 -12.91 -10.66 -2.58
C TYR A 76 -13.78 -10.46 -3.82
N PHE A 77 -13.24 -10.69 -5.01
CA PHE A 77 -14.06 -10.72 -6.23
C PHE A 77 -15.17 -11.76 -6.15
N ASN A 78 -14.84 -13.00 -5.76
CA ASN A 78 -15.82 -14.07 -5.59
C ASN A 78 -16.82 -13.72 -4.47
N LYS A 79 -16.37 -13.20 -3.33
CA LYS A 79 -17.25 -12.75 -2.24
C LYS A 79 -18.26 -11.70 -2.68
N ILE A 80 -17.82 -10.68 -3.42
CA ILE A 80 -18.68 -9.62 -3.95
C ILE A 80 -19.73 -10.22 -4.90
N LYS A 81 -19.32 -11.15 -5.76
CA LYS A 81 -20.20 -11.85 -6.68
C LYS A 81 -21.24 -12.71 -5.95
N ASP A 82 -20.80 -13.49 -4.96
CA ASP A 82 -21.67 -14.39 -4.17
C ASP A 82 -22.72 -13.58 -3.35
N LEU A 83 -22.38 -12.38 -2.92
CA LEU A 83 -23.31 -11.47 -2.24
C LEU A 83 -24.30 -10.80 -3.19
N GLY A 84 -24.20 -11.00 -4.50
CA GLY A 84 -25.09 -10.40 -5.50
C GLY A 84 -25.00 -8.86 -5.52
N ILE A 85 -23.84 -8.30 -5.17
CA ILE A 85 -23.64 -6.86 -5.16
C ILE A 85 -23.66 -6.37 -6.61
N GLU A 86 -24.65 -5.52 -6.94
CA GLU A 86 -24.71 -4.87 -8.24
C GLU A 86 -23.52 -3.91 -8.41
N ILE A 87 -22.72 -4.22 -9.44
CA ILE A 87 -21.51 -3.48 -9.75
C ILE A 87 -21.70 -2.81 -11.09
N GLY A 88 -21.61 -1.48 -11.09
CA GLY A 88 -21.69 -0.72 -12.33
C GLY A 88 -20.44 -0.93 -13.21
N PRO A 89 -20.50 -0.58 -14.50
CA PRO A 89 -19.40 -0.81 -15.47
C PRO A 89 -18.10 -0.11 -15.12
N GLU A 90 -18.14 0.96 -14.35
CA GLU A 90 -17.00 1.78 -13.93
C GLU A 90 -16.53 1.42 -12.51
N SER A 91 -16.62 0.15 -12.14
CA SER A 91 -16.24 -0.32 -10.80
C SER A 91 -15.00 -1.18 -10.83
N TYR A 92 -14.11 -0.92 -9.88
CA TYR A 92 -12.82 -1.57 -9.76
C TYR A 92 -12.65 -2.16 -8.35
N LEU A 93 -12.09 -3.35 -8.27
CA LEU A 93 -11.62 -3.94 -7.03
C LEU A 93 -10.10 -3.79 -6.97
N LEU A 94 -9.59 -3.28 -5.86
CA LEU A 94 -8.17 -3.10 -5.61
C LEU A 94 -7.75 -3.93 -4.39
N SER A 95 -6.77 -4.78 -4.56
CA SER A 95 -6.06 -5.44 -3.47
C SER A 95 -4.61 -4.96 -3.42
N GLU A 96 -4.00 -5.09 -2.25
CA GLU A 96 -2.62 -4.69 -2.05
C GLU A 96 -1.95 -5.62 -1.05
N ASP A 97 -0.71 -6.00 -1.34
CA ASP A 97 0.21 -6.55 -0.34
C ASP A 97 1.50 -5.75 -0.30
N SER A 98 2.00 -5.52 0.91
CA SER A 98 3.15 -4.65 1.13
C SER A 98 3.95 -5.06 2.35
N GLY A 99 5.20 -4.68 2.35
CA GLY A 99 6.08 -4.93 3.48
C GLY A 99 7.43 -4.26 3.32
N ILE A 100 8.32 -4.58 4.25
CA ILE A 100 9.69 -4.11 4.26
C ILE A 100 10.65 -5.27 4.02
N GLU A 101 11.62 -5.05 3.16
CA GLU A 101 12.74 -5.95 2.89
C GLU A 101 14.02 -5.33 3.45
N ILE A 102 14.76 -6.06 4.28
CA ILE A 102 16.01 -5.60 4.91
C ILE A 102 17.15 -6.45 4.39
N ASN A 103 18.13 -5.84 3.72
CA ASN A 103 19.19 -6.55 3.04
C ASN A 103 20.00 -7.45 3.99
N TYR A 104 20.37 -6.93 5.16
CA TYR A 104 21.12 -7.68 6.16
C TYR A 104 20.38 -8.91 6.68
N LEU A 105 19.06 -8.89 6.64
CA LEU A 105 18.19 -10.00 7.03
C LEU A 105 17.77 -10.87 5.82
N ASN A 106 18.51 -10.83 4.71
CA ASN A 106 18.21 -11.57 3.48
C ASN A 106 16.78 -11.31 2.96
N GLY A 107 16.32 -10.06 3.02
CA GLY A 107 14.99 -9.66 2.60
C GLY A 107 13.89 -9.83 3.66
N ALA A 108 14.18 -10.43 4.81
CA ALA A 108 13.20 -10.49 5.88
C ALA A 108 12.95 -9.08 6.45
N PRO A 109 11.72 -8.79 6.94
CA PRO A 109 10.50 -9.61 7.04
C PRO A 109 9.81 -9.96 5.71
N GLY A 110 9.95 -9.16 4.64
CA GLY A 110 9.31 -9.39 3.35
C GLY A 110 7.79 -9.53 3.46
N ILE A 111 7.23 -10.55 2.84
CA ILE A 111 5.79 -10.87 2.88
C ILE A 111 5.24 -11.17 4.29
N LYS A 112 6.13 -11.38 5.26
CA LYS A 112 5.75 -11.60 6.67
C LYS A 112 5.73 -10.31 7.48
N SER A 113 5.85 -9.13 6.85
CA SER A 113 5.99 -7.85 7.54
C SER A 113 4.92 -7.60 8.61
N ALA A 114 3.66 -7.90 8.32
CA ALA A 114 2.57 -7.71 9.28
C ALA A 114 2.60 -8.68 10.48
N ARG A 115 3.21 -9.85 10.30
CA ARG A 115 3.20 -10.96 11.29
C ARG A 115 4.61 -11.40 11.71
N TYR A 116 5.65 -10.61 11.41
CA TYR A 116 7.03 -10.93 11.76
C TYR A 116 7.21 -10.95 13.29
N GLY A 117 7.75 -12.03 13.80
CA GLY A 117 7.83 -12.25 15.26
C GLY A 117 6.57 -12.83 15.90
N GLY A 118 5.52 -13.14 15.12
CA GLY A 118 4.27 -13.71 15.63
C GLY A 118 3.27 -12.65 16.08
N ASP A 119 2.48 -13.00 17.11
CA ASP A 119 1.44 -12.15 17.68
C ASP A 119 2.04 -11.17 18.70
N ILE A 120 2.68 -10.14 18.16
CA ILE A 120 3.31 -9.05 18.92
C ILE A 120 2.88 -7.69 18.36
N SER A 121 2.95 -6.65 19.19
CA SER A 121 2.65 -5.27 18.76
C SER A 121 3.63 -4.77 17.70
N SER A 122 3.24 -3.71 16.98
CA SER A 122 4.13 -3.05 16.02
C SER A 122 5.40 -2.51 16.69
N ARG A 123 5.31 -2.04 17.93
CA ARG A 123 6.46 -1.58 18.70
C ARG A 123 7.44 -2.72 19.00
N GLU A 124 6.96 -3.82 19.52
CA GLU A 124 7.78 -5.01 19.77
C GLU A 124 8.40 -5.57 18.50
N ARG A 125 7.67 -5.48 17.38
CA ARG A 125 8.17 -5.89 16.06
C ARG A 125 9.32 -4.98 15.58
N ASN A 126 9.24 -3.68 15.84
CA ASN A 126 10.32 -2.74 15.57
C ASN A 126 11.53 -3.02 16.46
N GLU A 127 11.33 -3.27 17.75
CA GLU A 127 12.39 -3.64 18.70
C GLU A 127 13.07 -4.96 18.29
N LEU A 128 12.31 -5.94 17.81
CA LEU A 128 12.85 -7.20 17.29
C LEU A 128 13.75 -6.96 16.05
N ILE A 129 13.36 -6.09 15.12
CA ILE A 129 14.21 -5.74 13.98
C ILE A 129 15.48 -5.03 14.46
N LEU A 130 15.37 -4.05 15.35
CA LEU A 130 16.51 -3.31 15.87
C LEU A 130 17.50 -4.23 16.59
N SER A 131 17.02 -5.16 17.40
CA SER A 131 17.87 -6.14 18.10
C SER A 131 18.64 -7.06 17.15
N LYS A 132 18.00 -7.47 16.02
CA LYS A 132 18.67 -8.26 14.97
C LYS A 132 19.72 -7.48 14.18
N LEU A 133 19.67 -6.17 14.23
CA LEU A 133 20.62 -5.26 13.59
C LEU A 133 21.60 -4.64 14.59
N GLU A 134 21.64 -5.10 15.83
CA GLU A 134 22.60 -4.62 16.82
C GLU A 134 24.05 -4.87 16.35
N GLY A 135 24.90 -3.87 16.44
CA GLY A 135 26.28 -3.92 15.96
C GLY A 135 26.45 -3.86 14.43
N VAL A 136 25.36 -3.81 13.65
CA VAL A 136 25.43 -3.67 12.20
C VAL A 136 25.70 -2.22 11.83
N GLU A 137 26.75 -1.97 11.05
CA GLU A 137 27.10 -0.64 10.55
C GLU A 137 25.99 -0.05 9.68
N GLU A 138 25.84 1.28 9.70
CA GLU A 138 24.78 2.00 9.00
C GLU A 138 24.68 1.67 7.51
N ASN A 139 25.81 1.57 6.81
CA ASN A 139 25.86 1.23 5.38
C ASN A 139 25.28 -0.16 5.05
N ASN A 140 25.22 -1.05 6.04
CA ASN A 140 24.70 -2.41 5.92
C ASN A 140 23.24 -2.54 6.36
N ARG A 141 22.63 -1.45 6.84
CA ARG A 141 21.23 -1.42 7.30
C ARG A 141 20.23 -1.06 6.19
N LYS A 142 20.62 -1.22 4.93
CA LYS A 142 19.78 -0.92 3.76
C LYS A 142 18.48 -1.71 3.81
N ALA A 143 17.40 -1.02 3.52
CA ALA A 143 16.07 -1.60 3.50
C ALA A 143 15.24 -0.96 2.39
N ARG A 144 14.12 -1.61 2.04
CA ARG A 144 13.18 -1.15 1.02
C ARG A 144 11.76 -1.47 1.46
N TYR A 145 10.88 -0.51 1.41
CA TYR A 145 9.46 -0.79 1.38
C TYR A 145 9.00 -1.18 -0.03
N VAL A 146 8.12 -2.16 -0.08
CA VAL A 146 7.49 -2.66 -1.32
C VAL A 146 5.98 -2.58 -1.16
N CYS A 147 5.28 -2.12 -2.20
CA CYS A 147 3.83 -2.18 -2.32
C CYS A 147 3.48 -2.76 -3.69
N CYS A 148 2.76 -3.87 -3.71
CA CYS A 148 2.21 -4.48 -4.92
C CYS A 148 0.68 -4.31 -4.91
N ILE A 149 0.15 -3.57 -5.87
CA ILE A 149 -1.28 -3.35 -6.10
C ILE A 149 -1.73 -4.25 -7.25
N LYS A 150 -2.82 -4.97 -7.04
CA LYS A 150 -3.63 -5.58 -8.11
C LYS A 150 -4.94 -4.82 -8.23
N ILE A 151 -5.33 -4.48 -9.43
CA ILE A 151 -6.62 -3.87 -9.70
C ILE A 151 -7.36 -4.68 -10.76
N LEU A 152 -8.64 -4.90 -10.53
CA LEU A 152 -9.54 -5.66 -11.39
C LEU A 152 -10.71 -4.77 -11.77
N ASN A 153 -10.92 -4.54 -13.06
CA ASN A 153 -12.18 -4.00 -13.56
C ASN A 153 -13.25 -5.07 -13.39
N LEU A 154 -14.32 -4.76 -12.66
CA LEU A 154 -15.33 -5.75 -12.29
C LEU A 154 -16.31 -6.07 -13.45
N HIS A 155 -16.35 -5.27 -14.50
CA HIS A 155 -17.20 -5.46 -15.67
C HIS A 155 -16.54 -6.39 -16.71
N ASP A 156 -15.35 -6.04 -17.20
CA ASP A 156 -14.64 -6.78 -18.26
C ASP A 156 -13.60 -7.77 -17.73
N GLN A 157 -13.39 -7.78 -16.41
CA GLN A 157 -12.44 -8.62 -15.68
C GLN A 157 -10.97 -8.42 -16.12
N VAL A 158 -10.65 -7.28 -16.71
CA VAL A 158 -9.26 -6.91 -16.99
C VAL A 158 -8.54 -6.64 -15.68
N LYS A 159 -7.40 -7.31 -15.50
CA LYS A 159 -6.56 -7.21 -14.31
C LYS A 159 -5.23 -6.56 -14.64
N MET A 160 -4.79 -5.62 -13.80
CA MET A 160 -3.49 -4.96 -13.90
C MET A 160 -2.73 -5.02 -12.58
N GLU A 161 -1.40 -4.91 -12.67
CA GLU A 161 -0.51 -4.88 -11.51
C GLU A 161 0.39 -3.65 -11.53
N PHE A 162 0.60 -3.05 -10.35
CA PHE A 162 1.46 -1.90 -10.16
C PHE A 162 2.31 -2.08 -8.90
N THR A 163 3.62 -1.95 -9.05
CA THR A 163 4.54 -2.05 -7.93
C THR A 163 5.26 -0.72 -7.69
N GLY A 164 5.30 -0.33 -6.42
CA GLY A 164 6.03 0.82 -5.93
C GLY A 164 7.05 0.43 -4.87
N TYR A 165 8.14 1.18 -4.83
CA TYR A 165 9.26 0.99 -3.90
C TYR A 165 9.61 2.29 -3.21
N LEU A 166 10.12 2.19 -2.00
CA LEU A 166 10.79 3.28 -1.28
C LEU A 166 12.05 2.72 -0.66
N ASP A 167 13.20 3.09 -1.19
CA ASP A 167 14.50 2.69 -0.67
C ASP A 167 14.89 3.54 0.54
N GLY A 168 15.68 2.96 1.46
CA GLY A 168 16.12 3.63 2.66
C GLY A 168 16.98 2.75 3.55
N TYR A 169 16.98 3.05 4.84
CA TYR A 169 17.79 2.39 5.86
C TYR A 169 16.98 2.18 7.15
N ILE A 170 17.35 1.16 7.92
CA ILE A 170 16.84 1.00 9.28
C ILE A 170 17.68 1.83 10.24
N SER A 171 17.03 2.69 11.00
CA SER A 171 17.65 3.52 12.05
C SER A 171 18.26 2.67 13.18
N ASN A 172 19.10 3.30 14.01
CA ASN A 172 19.67 2.60 15.17
C ASN A 172 18.72 2.52 16.37
N LYS A 173 17.64 3.29 16.35
CA LYS A 173 16.62 3.30 17.42
C LYS A 173 15.25 3.62 16.83
N SER A 174 14.19 3.21 17.53
CA SER A 174 12.83 3.61 17.22
C SER A 174 12.60 5.07 17.61
N ILE A 175 11.96 5.83 16.74
CA ILE A 175 11.62 7.25 16.95
C ILE A 175 10.12 7.39 16.76
N ASP A 176 9.41 7.68 17.85
CA ASP A 176 7.96 7.84 17.82
C ASP A 176 7.54 9.08 17.01
N GLY A 177 6.37 8.98 16.39
CA GLY A 177 5.78 10.01 15.55
C GLY A 177 4.53 9.51 14.84
N GLU A 178 4.23 10.07 13.68
CA GLU A 178 3.08 9.69 12.87
C GLU A 178 3.35 8.41 12.05
N GLY A 179 2.28 7.75 11.60
CA GLY A 179 2.36 6.57 10.74
C GLY A 179 2.08 5.26 11.47
N PHE A 180 2.47 4.14 10.86
CA PHE A 180 2.25 2.78 11.38
C PHE A 180 3.34 1.81 10.93
N GLY A 181 3.32 0.60 11.50
CA GLY A 181 4.24 -0.47 11.12
C GLY A 181 5.70 -0.15 11.44
N TYR A 182 6.54 -0.09 10.41
CA TYR A 182 7.98 0.14 10.56
C TYR A 182 8.40 1.60 10.35
N ASP A 183 7.45 2.54 10.22
CA ASP A 183 7.75 3.96 10.04
C ASP A 183 8.65 4.55 11.14
N PRO A 184 8.55 4.13 12.43
CA PRO A 184 9.42 4.60 13.49
C PRO A 184 10.90 4.22 13.35
N ILE A 185 11.23 3.23 12.52
CA ILE A 185 12.60 2.73 12.34
C ILE A 185 13.12 2.85 10.91
N PHE A 186 12.35 3.38 9.97
CA PHE A 186 12.74 3.49 8.57
C PHE A 186 13.04 4.93 8.16
N ILE A 187 14.27 5.16 7.68
CA ILE A 187 14.76 6.43 7.14
C ILE A 187 14.77 6.32 5.62
N PRO A 188 13.96 7.09 4.89
CA PRO A 188 13.96 7.08 3.43
C PRO A 188 15.29 7.60 2.87
N LEU A 189 15.70 7.08 1.73
CA LEU A 189 16.89 7.55 1.02
C LEU A 189 16.77 9.06 0.70
N GLY A 190 17.80 9.83 1.05
CA GLY A 190 17.83 11.29 0.88
C GLY A 190 17.25 12.08 2.06
N TYR A 191 16.88 11.41 3.14
CA TYR A 191 16.42 12.03 4.39
C TYR A 191 17.29 11.58 5.57
N ASN A 192 17.25 12.37 6.66
CA ASN A 192 18.01 12.09 7.89
C ASN A 192 17.10 11.70 9.07
N GLU A 193 15.78 11.67 8.84
CA GLU A 193 14.77 11.39 9.85
C GLU A 193 13.92 10.19 9.43
N THR A 194 13.34 9.49 10.40
CA THR A 194 12.39 8.39 10.13
C THR A 194 11.10 8.91 9.53
N ILE A 195 10.39 8.04 8.79
CA ILE A 195 9.08 8.40 8.20
C ILE A 195 8.13 8.95 9.27
N SER A 196 8.13 8.38 10.47
CA SER A 196 7.28 8.85 11.57
C SER A 196 7.56 10.30 11.98
N ARG A 197 8.78 10.78 11.81
CA ARG A 197 9.19 12.18 12.10
C ARG A 197 8.99 13.12 10.92
N LEU A 198 9.10 12.59 9.70
CA LEU A 198 8.87 13.37 8.48
C LEU A 198 7.39 13.75 8.28
N GLY A 199 6.49 13.05 8.97
CA GLY A 199 5.07 13.36 8.98
C GLY A 199 4.28 12.74 7.83
N TYR A 200 2.96 12.77 7.99
CA TYR A 200 2.01 12.06 7.14
C TYR A 200 1.99 12.58 5.70
N ASP A 201 2.08 13.90 5.51
CA ASP A 201 2.03 14.53 4.18
C ASP A 201 3.23 14.14 3.33
N LEU A 202 4.44 14.17 3.91
CA LEU A 202 5.64 13.77 3.19
C LEU A 202 5.62 12.27 2.91
N LYS A 203 5.22 11.45 3.88
CA LYS A 203 5.02 10.01 3.66
C LYS A 203 4.12 9.75 2.45
N ASN A 204 2.97 10.40 2.37
CA ASN A 204 2.04 10.26 1.25
C ASN A 204 2.62 10.75 -0.08
N ALA A 205 3.56 11.69 -0.06
CA ALA A 205 4.22 12.15 -1.28
C ALA A 205 5.24 11.15 -1.84
N ILE A 206 5.99 10.44 -0.97
CA ILE A 206 7.16 9.63 -1.36
C ILE A 206 7.00 8.12 -1.15
N SER A 207 5.98 7.65 -0.42
CA SER A 207 5.87 6.25 -0.01
C SER A 207 5.79 5.26 -1.18
N HIS A 208 6.18 4.03 -0.92
CA HIS A 208 6.02 2.89 -1.83
C HIS A 208 4.57 2.77 -2.35
N ARG A 209 3.58 2.98 -1.48
CA ARG A 209 2.16 2.98 -1.85
C ARG A 209 1.81 4.15 -2.77
N SER A 210 2.29 5.35 -2.46
CA SER A 210 2.13 6.53 -3.31
C SER A 210 2.71 6.29 -4.72
N VAL A 211 3.90 5.68 -4.82
CA VAL A 211 4.52 5.33 -6.12
C VAL A 211 3.65 4.35 -6.90
N ALA A 212 3.14 3.29 -6.26
CA ALA A 212 2.27 2.31 -6.90
C ALA A 212 0.94 2.93 -7.36
N VAL A 213 0.30 3.74 -6.51
CA VAL A 213 -0.95 4.47 -6.83
C VAL A 213 -0.74 5.44 -7.99
N LYS A 214 0.37 6.18 -8.03
CA LYS A 214 0.69 7.09 -9.16
C LYS A 214 0.76 6.34 -10.48
N LYS A 215 1.44 5.19 -10.51
CA LYS A 215 1.50 4.33 -11.70
C LYS A 215 0.12 3.82 -12.10
N MET A 216 -0.66 3.35 -11.14
CA MET A 216 -2.02 2.87 -11.35
C MET A 216 -2.91 3.96 -11.98
N ILE A 217 -2.99 5.13 -11.36
CA ILE A 217 -3.80 6.23 -11.84
C ILE A 217 -3.35 6.66 -13.23
N SER A 218 -2.05 6.84 -13.45
CA SER A 218 -1.54 7.26 -14.76
C SER A 218 -1.82 6.26 -15.87
N THR A 219 -1.97 4.97 -15.57
CA THR A 219 -2.25 3.93 -16.57
C THR A 219 -3.75 3.81 -16.84
N ILE A 220 -4.56 3.67 -15.78
CA ILE A 220 -6.02 3.47 -15.91
C ILE A 220 -6.67 4.67 -16.59
N PHE A 221 -6.14 5.86 -16.34
CA PHE A 221 -6.73 7.10 -16.87
C PHE A 221 -6.01 7.69 -18.09
N ARG A 222 -4.84 7.15 -18.49
CA ARG A 222 -4.18 7.52 -19.75
C ARG A 222 -4.86 6.96 -21.00
N ASN A 223 -5.47 5.79 -20.91
CA ASN A 223 -6.08 5.13 -22.08
C ASN A 223 -7.42 5.75 -22.51
N GLU A 224 -7.76 6.90 -21.96
CA GLU A 224 -8.97 7.66 -22.32
C GLU A 224 -8.65 9.01 -23.02
N TRP A 225 -7.41 9.16 -23.53
CA TRP A 225 -6.99 10.32 -24.36
C TRP A 225 -7.16 10.06 -25.85
#